data_2701446ed4973ed055eb1327ca178536
#
_entry.id   2701446ed4973ed055eb1327ca178536
#
_cell.length_a   1.000
_cell.length_b   1.000
_cell.length_c   1.000
_cell.angle_alpha   90.00
_cell.angle_beta   90.00
_cell.angle_gamma   90.00
#
_symmetry.space_group_name_H-M   'P 1'
#
loop_
_entity.id
_entity.type
_entity.pdbx_description
1 polymer ?
#
loop_
_entity_poly.entity_id
_entity_poly.type
_entity_poly.pdbx_seq_one_letter_code
_entity_poly.pdbx_strand_id
1 'polypeptide(L)'
;MTASFFNSKKNIKLSQIFQNIPLKKDFKINGVKPLHTASSFDLTFFDNIKYKSIALKTNGGACITTDRLGKFLPQATLIIPVKNVFIELIKVLNKIYSKADVEYPDLSLKNPSKQKYKSVIFGKNTLIGKNVQIGKNTI
;
A
#
# COMPACT_ATOMS: atom_id res chain seq x y z
N MET A 1 8.85 -5.00 15.77
CA MET A 1 8.62 -5.16 14.32
C MET A 1 7.12 -5.16 14.07
N THR A 2 6.60 -4.14 13.47
CA THR A 2 5.23 -4.18 12.94
C THR A 2 5.23 -5.15 11.76
N ALA A 3 4.62 -6.32 11.93
CA ALA A 3 4.42 -7.26 10.84
C ALA A 3 3.62 -6.54 9.75
N SER A 4 4.20 -6.36 8.57
CA SER A 4 3.47 -5.85 7.42
C SER A 4 2.38 -6.88 7.10
N PHE A 5 1.12 -6.46 7.15
CA PHE A 5 -0.03 -7.31 6.83
C PHE A 5 0.06 -7.83 5.38
N PHE A 6 0.65 -7.04 4.50
CA PHE A 6 0.90 -7.41 3.11
C PHE A 6 2.38 -7.65 2.85
N ASN A 7 2.72 -8.73 2.15
CA ASN A 7 4.07 -8.95 1.64
C ASN A 7 4.36 -7.90 0.55
N SER A 8 5.15 -6.90 0.89
CA SER A 8 5.57 -5.87 -0.07
C SER A 8 6.94 -6.21 -0.67
N LYS A 9 7.07 -6.06 -1.97
CA LYS A 9 8.38 -6.04 -2.62
C LYS A 9 9.05 -4.70 -2.31
N LYS A 10 10.08 -4.70 -1.47
CA LYS A 10 10.88 -3.50 -1.15
C LYS A 10 11.97 -3.28 -2.19
N ASN A 11 12.42 -2.03 -2.34
CA ASN A 11 13.53 -1.67 -3.22
C ASN A 11 13.31 -2.00 -4.70
N ILE A 12 12.11 -1.76 -5.22
CA ILE A 12 11.80 -1.93 -6.65
C ILE A 12 12.23 -0.69 -7.42
N LYS A 13 12.89 -0.86 -8.57
CA LYS A 13 13.20 0.24 -9.48
C LYS A 13 11.93 0.78 -10.15
N LEU A 14 11.86 2.10 -10.34
CA LEU A 14 10.75 2.73 -11.06
C LEU A 14 10.60 2.18 -12.49
N SER A 15 11.70 1.88 -13.17
CA SER A 15 11.68 1.26 -14.51
C SER A 15 11.00 -0.12 -14.55
N GLN A 16 11.06 -0.88 -13.47
CA GLN A 16 10.36 -2.17 -13.35
C GLN A 16 8.85 -1.99 -13.17
N ILE A 17 8.45 -0.86 -12.59
CA ILE A 17 7.04 -0.52 -12.37
C ILE A 17 6.44 0.10 -13.63
N PHE A 18 7.12 1.10 -14.21
CA PHE A 18 6.66 1.93 -15.33
C PHE A 18 7.38 1.57 -16.63
N GLN A 19 7.17 0.36 -17.14
CA GLN A 19 7.85 -0.14 -18.32
C GLN A 19 7.53 0.64 -19.61
N ASN A 20 6.34 1.25 -19.69
CA ASN A 20 5.84 1.95 -20.87
C ASN A 20 5.86 3.47 -20.74
N ILE A 21 6.45 4.01 -19.68
CA ILE A 21 6.56 5.44 -19.43
C ILE A 21 8.03 5.84 -19.45
N PRO A 22 8.45 6.79 -20.28
CA PRO A 22 9.82 7.25 -20.28
C PRO A 22 10.14 7.99 -18.98
N LEU A 23 11.09 7.48 -18.22
CA LEU A 23 11.53 8.06 -16.96
C LEU A 23 12.77 8.92 -17.15
N LYS A 24 12.77 10.15 -16.66
CA LYS A 24 13.95 11.04 -16.67
C LYS A 24 15.03 10.57 -15.69
N LYS A 25 14.64 9.86 -14.63
CA LYS A 25 15.53 9.25 -13.64
C LYS A 25 14.97 7.89 -13.25
N ASP A 26 15.85 6.94 -12.96
CA ASP A 26 15.47 5.63 -12.43
C ASP A 26 16.15 5.40 -11.09
N PHE A 27 15.36 5.12 -10.07
CA PHE A 27 15.83 4.82 -8.71
C PHE A 27 14.91 3.81 -8.02
N LYS A 28 15.40 3.24 -6.93
CA LYS A 28 14.63 2.28 -6.13
C LYS A 28 13.70 3.01 -5.17
N ILE A 29 12.47 2.54 -5.08
CA ILE A 29 11.48 3.04 -4.10
C ILE A 29 11.22 2.00 -3.01
N ASN A 30 10.92 2.51 -1.82
CA ASN A 30 10.58 1.70 -0.64
C ASN A 30 9.09 1.33 -0.60
N GLY A 31 8.24 2.13 -1.23
CA GLY A 31 6.81 1.91 -1.25
C GLY A 31 6.03 3.09 -1.78
N VAL A 32 4.71 3.02 -1.64
CA VAL A 32 3.78 4.10 -2.00
C VAL A 32 3.26 4.75 -0.73
N LYS A 33 3.31 6.08 -0.67
CA LYS A 33 2.84 6.87 0.47
C LYS A 33 2.07 8.11 0.04
N PRO A 34 1.17 8.61 0.89
CA PRO A 34 0.50 9.89 0.66
C PRO A 34 1.49 11.04 0.57
N LEU A 35 1.10 12.14 -0.12
CA LEU A 35 1.93 13.34 -0.36
C LEU A 35 2.61 13.90 0.89
N HIS A 36 1.93 13.90 2.03
CA HIS A 36 2.41 14.51 3.28
C HIS A 36 3.37 13.64 4.09
N THR A 37 3.44 12.34 3.81
CA THR A 37 4.31 11.39 4.52
C THR A 37 5.39 10.79 3.64
N ALA A 38 5.35 11.05 2.33
CA ALA A 38 6.32 10.53 1.38
C ALA A 38 7.71 11.13 1.60
N SER A 39 8.74 10.30 1.48
CA SER A 39 10.15 10.67 1.49
C SER A 39 10.75 10.58 0.08
N SER A 40 12.00 11.00 -0.08
CA SER A 40 12.72 10.93 -1.36
C SER A 40 12.87 9.52 -1.96
N PHE A 41 12.62 8.49 -1.17
CA PHE A 41 12.62 7.09 -1.60
C PHE A 41 11.21 6.50 -1.74
N ASP A 42 10.17 7.31 -1.72
CA ASP A 42 8.81 6.85 -1.84
C ASP A 42 8.17 7.36 -3.13
N LEU A 43 7.27 6.53 -3.68
CA LEU A 43 6.35 6.93 -4.72
C LEU A 43 5.09 7.52 -4.08
N THR A 44 4.64 8.64 -4.59
CA THR A 44 3.38 9.26 -4.16
C THR A 44 2.45 9.49 -5.35
N PHE A 45 1.28 10.04 -5.12
CA PHE A 45 0.28 10.33 -6.17
C PHE A 45 -0.45 11.63 -5.89
N PHE A 46 -0.81 12.34 -6.96
CA PHE A 46 -1.49 13.63 -6.91
C PHE A 46 -2.54 13.69 -8.02
N ASP A 47 -3.81 13.54 -7.66
CA ASP A 47 -4.93 13.41 -8.59
C ASP A 47 -5.91 14.59 -8.55
N ASN A 48 -5.92 15.37 -7.46
CA ASN A 48 -6.92 16.42 -7.25
C ASN A 48 -6.28 17.74 -6.79
N ILE A 49 -6.69 18.83 -7.44
CA ILE A 49 -6.18 20.18 -7.16
C ILE A 49 -6.41 20.63 -5.70
N LYS A 50 -7.39 20.07 -5.00
CA LYS A 50 -7.63 20.33 -3.57
C LYS A 50 -6.38 20.07 -2.71
N TYR A 51 -5.52 19.15 -3.13
CA TYR A 51 -4.29 18.80 -2.41
C TYR A 51 -3.06 19.61 -2.85
N LYS A 52 -3.25 20.68 -3.64
CA LYS A 52 -2.16 21.52 -4.16
C LYS A 52 -1.22 22.02 -3.05
N SER A 53 -1.76 22.50 -1.94
CA SER A 53 -0.95 23.02 -0.82
C SER A 53 -0.01 21.95 -0.21
N ILE A 54 -0.46 20.70 -0.19
CA ILE A 54 0.33 19.56 0.28
C ILE A 54 1.32 19.13 -0.80
N ALA A 55 0.88 19.09 -2.06
CA ALA A 55 1.72 18.71 -3.20
C ALA A 55 2.93 19.62 -3.37
N LEU A 56 2.77 20.94 -3.19
CA LEU A 56 3.86 21.92 -3.21
C LEU A 56 4.98 21.65 -2.18
N LYS A 57 4.66 20.97 -1.10
CA LYS A 57 5.56 20.69 0.04
C LYS A 57 5.98 19.23 0.16
N THR A 58 5.58 18.38 -0.79
CA THR A 58 5.93 16.95 -0.71
C THR A 58 7.42 16.71 -0.83
N ASN A 59 7.93 15.75 -0.08
CA ASN A 59 9.29 15.22 -0.21
C ASN A 59 9.34 13.91 -1.01
N GLY A 60 8.24 13.53 -1.67
CA GLY A 60 8.17 12.31 -2.46
C GLY A 60 9.20 12.29 -3.59
N GLY A 61 9.93 11.19 -3.75
CA GLY A 61 10.95 11.03 -4.78
C GLY A 61 10.35 10.98 -6.19
N ALA A 62 9.18 10.35 -6.33
CA ALA A 62 8.41 10.31 -7.58
C ALA A 62 6.92 10.48 -7.30
N CYS A 63 6.18 11.03 -8.25
CA CYS A 63 4.75 11.25 -8.12
C CYS A 63 3.99 10.88 -9.40
N ILE A 64 2.99 10.01 -9.27
CA ILE A 64 2.04 9.71 -10.32
C ILE A 64 1.02 10.86 -10.37
N THR A 65 0.90 11.53 -11.49
CA THR A 65 0.01 12.67 -11.63
C THR A 65 -0.33 12.95 -13.10
N THR A 66 -1.21 13.90 -13.35
CA THR A 66 -1.48 14.40 -14.70
C THR A 66 -0.51 15.52 -15.08
N ASP A 67 -0.28 15.75 -16.37
CA ASP A 67 0.57 16.87 -16.84
C ASP A 67 0.14 18.20 -16.25
N ARG A 68 -1.17 18.43 -16.13
CA ARG A 68 -1.73 19.67 -15.57
C ARG A 68 -1.38 19.87 -14.10
N LEU A 69 -1.40 18.80 -13.30
CA LEU A 69 -1.15 18.86 -11.87
C LEU A 69 0.34 18.77 -11.53
N GLY A 70 1.12 18.12 -12.36
CA GLY A 70 2.57 17.94 -12.16
C GLY A 70 3.34 19.25 -11.98
N LYS A 71 2.89 20.35 -12.60
CA LYS A 71 3.50 21.69 -12.47
C LYS A 71 3.50 22.26 -11.03
N PHE A 72 2.70 21.69 -10.14
CA PHE A 72 2.63 22.10 -8.73
C PHE A 72 3.58 21.31 -7.82
N LEU A 73 4.27 20.30 -8.36
CA LEU A 73 5.20 19.50 -7.58
C LEU A 73 6.58 20.18 -7.49
N PRO A 74 7.34 19.94 -6.42
CA PRO A 74 8.72 20.40 -6.30
C PRO A 74 9.60 19.88 -7.43
N GLN A 75 10.61 20.64 -7.85
CA GLN A 75 11.57 20.23 -8.90
C GLN A 75 12.33 18.93 -8.56
N ALA A 76 12.51 18.65 -7.28
CA ALA A 76 13.17 17.44 -6.81
C ALA A 76 12.32 16.16 -7.02
N THR A 77 11.00 16.30 -7.14
CA THR A 77 10.07 15.18 -7.34
C THR A 77 10.01 14.79 -8.82
N LEU A 78 10.31 13.53 -9.12
CA LEU A 78 10.17 13.00 -10.49
C LEU A 78 8.68 12.90 -10.83
N ILE A 79 8.25 13.59 -11.88
CA ILE A 79 6.88 13.54 -12.36
C ILE A 79 6.70 12.33 -13.28
N ILE A 80 5.68 11.52 -13.00
CA ILE A 80 5.25 10.39 -13.82
C ILE A 80 3.87 10.75 -14.38
N PRO A 81 3.81 11.30 -15.60
CA PRO A 81 2.58 11.80 -16.18
C PRO A 81 1.71 10.66 -16.69
N VAL A 82 0.46 10.66 -16.28
CA VAL A 82 -0.54 9.64 -16.66
C VAL A 82 -1.89 10.29 -16.95
N LYS A 83 -2.73 9.62 -17.75
CA LYS A 83 -4.09 10.09 -18.04
C LYS A 83 -5.03 9.90 -16.84
N ASN A 84 -4.90 8.77 -16.13
CA ASN A 84 -5.72 8.44 -14.97
C ASN A 84 -4.83 7.96 -13.82
N VAL A 85 -4.74 8.79 -12.78
CA VAL A 85 -3.86 8.56 -11.64
C VAL A 85 -4.26 7.31 -10.86
N PHE A 86 -5.57 7.09 -10.63
CA PHE A 86 -6.02 5.94 -9.83
C PHE A 86 -5.85 4.61 -10.56
N ILE A 87 -6.11 4.57 -11.86
CA ILE A 87 -5.89 3.34 -12.63
C ILE A 87 -4.39 2.96 -12.59
N GLU A 88 -3.51 3.94 -12.76
CA GLU A 88 -2.07 3.66 -12.71
C GLU A 88 -1.61 3.30 -11.30
N LEU A 89 -2.16 3.95 -10.28
CA LEU A 89 -1.88 3.62 -8.88
C LEU A 89 -2.26 2.18 -8.54
N ILE A 90 -3.43 1.70 -8.98
CA ILE A 90 -3.86 0.30 -8.78
C ILE A 90 -2.86 -0.67 -9.43
N LYS A 91 -2.43 -0.40 -10.67
CA LYS A 91 -1.42 -1.25 -11.36
C LYS A 91 -0.10 -1.30 -10.59
N VAL A 92 0.34 -0.15 -10.07
CA VAL A 92 1.55 -0.04 -9.26
C VAL A 92 1.42 -0.82 -7.96
N LEU A 93 0.30 -0.64 -7.25
CA LEU A 93 0.05 -1.35 -5.99
C LEU A 93 0.04 -2.86 -6.20
N ASN A 94 -0.57 -3.37 -7.27
CA ASN A 94 -0.57 -4.80 -7.59
C ASN A 94 0.83 -5.34 -7.92
N LYS A 95 1.72 -4.51 -8.48
CA LYS A 95 3.13 -4.89 -8.71
C LYS A 95 3.95 -4.93 -7.41
N ILE A 96 3.69 -4.01 -6.48
CA ILE A 96 4.41 -3.88 -5.21
C ILE A 96 3.85 -4.86 -4.17
N TYR A 97 2.53 -4.95 -4.07
CA TYR A 97 1.79 -5.78 -3.11
C TYR A 97 1.08 -6.90 -3.85
N SER A 98 1.86 -7.86 -4.36
CA SER A 98 1.28 -8.99 -5.08
C SER A 98 0.25 -9.71 -4.20
N LYS A 99 -0.94 -9.99 -4.77
CA LYS A 99 -2.04 -10.69 -4.11
C LYS A 99 -2.77 -9.89 -3.00
N ALA A 100 -2.56 -8.58 -2.87
CA ALA A 100 -3.26 -7.78 -1.89
C ALA A 100 -4.75 -7.56 -2.23
N ASP A 101 -5.12 -7.75 -3.48
CA ASP A 101 -6.49 -7.65 -4.03
C ASP A 101 -7.23 -8.99 -4.08
N VAL A 102 -6.61 -10.08 -3.62
CA VAL A 102 -7.20 -11.42 -3.65
C VAL A 102 -7.35 -11.95 -2.23
N GLU A 103 -8.59 -12.18 -1.81
CA GLU A 103 -8.88 -12.91 -0.58
C GLU A 103 -8.63 -14.41 -0.81
N TYR A 104 -7.54 -14.91 -0.24
CA TYR A 104 -7.29 -16.34 -0.22
C TYR A 104 -7.96 -16.95 1.01
N PRO A 105 -8.56 -18.16 0.88
CA PRO A 105 -9.05 -18.87 2.05
C PRO A 105 -7.89 -19.12 3.02
N ASP A 106 -8.09 -18.76 4.29
CA ASP A 106 -7.10 -19.03 5.33
C ASP A 106 -7.14 -20.50 5.73
N LEU A 107 -6.23 -21.28 5.16
CA LEU A 107 -6.09 -22.72 5.45
C LEU A 107 -5.58 -23.00 6.87
N SER A 108 -5.17 -21.99 7.63
CA SER A 108 -4.74 -22.14 9.01
C SER A 108 -5.89 -22.12 10.03
N LEU A 109 -7.11 -21.86 9.58
CA LEU A 109 -8.30 -21.81 10.43
C LEU A 109 -8.55 -23.15 11.11
N LYS A 110 -8.81 -23.11 12.42
CA LYS A 110 -9.07 -24.29 13.28
C LYS A 110 -10.28 -24.08 14.16
N ASN A 111 -10.94 -25.17 14.51
CA ASN A 111 -11.98 -25.14 15.52
C ASN A 111 -11.41 -24.66 16.87
N PRO A 112 -12.21 -23.91 17.66
CA PRO A 112 -11.77 -23.45 18.98
C PRO A 112 -11.47 -24.64 19.91
N SER A 113 -10.33 -24.57 20.59
CA SER A 113 -9.98 -25.55 21.62
C SER A 113 -10.68 -25.23 22.93
N LYS A 114 -11.54 -26.11 23.40
CA LYS A 114 -12.20 -25.97 24.74
C LYS A 114 -11.19 -25.90 25.87
N GLN A 115 -10.05 -26.56 25.75
CA GLN A 115 -8.99 -26.52 26.77
C GLN A 115 -8.32 -25.16 26.87
N LYS A 116 -8.08 -24.50 25.72
CA LYS A 116 -7.45 -23.19 25.66
C LYS A 116 -8.41 -22.06 26.05
N TYR A 117 -9.69 -22.18 25.72
CA TYR A 117 -10.69 -21.12 25.86
C TYR A 117 -11.84 -21.55 26.79
N LYS A 118 -11.51 -21.96 28.05
CA LYS A 118 -12.48 -22.53 29.00
C LYS A 118 -13.64 -21.61 29.33
N SER A 119 -13.42 -20.29 29.34
CA SER A 119 -14.43 -19.29 29.74
C SER A 119 -15.02 -18.53 28.51
N VAL A 120 -14.83 -19.05 27.31
CA VAL A 120 -15.33 -18.42 26.10
C VAL A 120 -16.46 -19.26 25.49
N ILE A 121 -17.54 -18.57 25.11
CA ILE A 121 -18.68 -19.21 24.45
C ILE A 121 -18.56 -18.95 22.95
N PHE A 122 -18.47 -19.99 22.15
CA PHE A 122 -18.36 -19.91 20.69
C PHE A 122 -19.69 -20.26 20.04
N GLY A 123 -20.05 -19.50 19.00
CA GLY A 123 -21.16 -19.85 18.13
C GLY A 123 -20.89 -21.12 17.31
N LYS A 124 -21.90 -21.62 16.61
CA LYS A 124 -21.75 -22.74 15.68
C LYS A 124 -20.81 -22.36 14.55
N ASN A 125 -19.99 -23.31 14.10
CA ASN A 125 -19.06 -23.16 12.97
C ASN A 125 -18.00 -22.05 13.15
N THR A 126 -17.67 -21.67 14.38
CA THR A 126 -16.59 -20.71 14.65
C THR A 126 -15.25 -21.33 14.30
N LEU A 127 -14.46 -20.62 13.50
CA LEU A 127 -13.08 -20.95 13.17
C LEU A 127 -12.15 -19.85 13.66
N ILE A 128 -11.00 -20.21 14.20
CA ILE A 128 -10.01 -19.28 14.75
C ILE A 128 -8.75 -19.32 13.89
N GLY A 129 -8.32 -18.14 13.44
CA GLY A 129 -7.09 -17.97 12.69
C GLY A 129 -5.82 -18.04 13.53
N LYS A 130 -4.69 -18.02 12.85
CA LYS A 130 -3.37 -18.02 13.49
C LYS A 130 -3.15 -16.73 14.30
N ASN A 131 -2.53 -16.85 15.48
CA ASN A 131 -2.20 -15.73 16.37
C ASN A 131 -3.38 -14.91 16.91
N VAL A 132 -4.60 -15.46 16.88
CA VAL A 132 -5.76 -14.82 17.48
C VAL A 132 -5.69 -14.97 19.01
N GLN A 133 -5.89 -13.86 19.71
CA GLN A 133 -6.02 -13.81 21.16
C GLN A 133 -7.46 -13.46 21.53
N ILE A 134 -8.07 -14.26 22.38
CA ILE A 134 -9.44 -14.07 22.82
C ILE A 134 -9.42 -13.91 24.35
N GLY A 135 -10.04 -12.84 24.82
CA GLY A 135 -10.13 -12.54 26.24
C GLY A 135 -11.00 -13.56 26.99
N LYS A 136 -10.84 -13.61 28.32
CA LYS A 136 -11.71 -14.43 29.19
C LYS A 136 -13.15 -13.91 29.16
N ASN A 137 -14.13 -14.81 29.29
CA ASN A 137 -15.57 -14.48 29.33
C ASN A 137 -16.09 -13.77 28.06
N THR A 138 -15.46 -13.97 26.92
CA THR A 138 -15.97 -13.51 25.62
C THR A 138 -17.11 -14.41 25.14
N ILE A 139 -18.16 -13.80 24.57
CA ILE A 139 -19.30 -14.50 23.95
C ILE A 139 -19.35 -14.12 22.47
#